data_9fe2a08f1b9a87ea2cfe32f09cba80a3
#
_entry.id   9fe2a08f1b9a87ea2cfe32f09cba80a3
#
_cell.length_a   1.000
_cell.length_b   1.000
_cell.length_c   1.000
_cell.angle_alpha   90.00
_cell.angle_beta   90.00
_cell.angle_gamma   90.00
#
_symmetry.space_group_name_H-M   'P 1'
#
loop_
_entity.id
_entity.type
_entity.pdbx_description
1 polymer ?
#
loop_
_entity_poly.entity_id
_entity_poly.type
_entity_poly.pdbx_seq_one_letter_code
_entity_poly.pdbx_strand_id
1 'polypeptide(L)'
;MQTRTWVVVSSIMLLAAMPMAAQRGAPAPPAMTMTVEGFPDGGDVPVKYSQAAPGVAAGEGLSPAISWANVPAGTQSFFLHMHDMDLARNKTTDDQAHWVVWNIPATASGLPEGVPKGPKLANGAYQFSATGQMYRGPGAGANGPKHHYMFELYALDTVIDVQPAADAFETRANVMKAIQGHILGKAVYGGLFKRPQ
;
A
#
# COMPACT_ATOMS: atom_id res chain seq x y z
N MET A 1 -50.71 -69.33 38.29
CA MET A 1 -50.65 -68.03 37.65
C MET A 1 -49.63 -67.14 38.38
N GLN A 2 -48.41 -67.00 37.87
CA GLN A 2 -47.40 -66.15 38.49
C GLN A 2 -47.34 -64.80 37.71
N THR A 3 -47.66 -63.75 38.41
CA THR A 3 -47.58 -62.37 37.92
C THR A 3 -46.15 -61.84 38.08
N ARG A 4 -45.42 -61.60 36.98
CA ARG A 4 -44.11 -60.93 36.95
C ARG A 4 -44.27 -59.40 36.95
N THR A 5 -43.83 -58.80 38.06
CA THR A 5 -43.76 -57.32 38.18
C THR A 5 -42.45 -56.82 37.57
N TRP A 6 -42.50 -56.00 36.55
CA TRP A 6 -41.35 -55.33 35.96
C TRP A 6 -41.08 -53.99 36.67
N VAL A 7 -39.89 -53.84 37.25
CA VAL A 7 -39.42 -52.59 37.83
C VAL A 7 -38.67 -51.85 36.74
N VAL A 8 -39.20 -50.68 36.31
CA VAL A 8 -38.50 -49.78 35.36
C VAL A 8 -37.64 -48.85 36.19
N VAL A 9 -36.31 -49.01 36.09
CA VAL A 9 -35.34 -48.07 36.69
C VAL A 9 -35.06 -46.97 35.66
N SER A 10 -35.62 -45.76 35.88
CA SER A 10 -35.33 -44.59 35.06
C SER A 10 -34.03 -43.93 35.54
N SER A 11 -32.96 -44.12 34.78
CA SER A 11 -31.70 -43.42 35.00
C SER A 11 -31.80 -41.97 34.48
N ILE A 12 -31.83 -41.02 35.39
CA ILE A 12 -31.76 -39.57 35.06
C ILE A 12 -30.27 -39.24 34.83
N MET A 13 -29.90 -39.04 33.56
CA MET A 13 -28.58 -38.49 33.18
C MET A 13 -28.57 -36.99 33.45
N LEU A 14 -27.87 -36.51 34.47
CA LEU A 14 -27.57 -35.10 34.70
C LEU A 14 -26.48 -34.68 33.71
N LEU A 15 -26.86 -33.94 32.64
CA LEU A 15 -25.90 -33.24 31.79
C LEU A 15 -25.38 -32.01 32.56
N ALA A 16 -24.15 -32.09 33.05
CA ALA A 16 -23.44 -30.94 33.57
C ALA A 16 -23.07 -30.00 32.41
N ALA A 17 -23.75 -28.86 32.30
CA ALA A 17 -23.39 -27.79 31.40
C ALA A 17 -22.05 -27.17 31.90
N MET A 18 -20.94 -27.48 31.24
CA MET A 18 -19.69 -26.77 31.47
C MET A 18 -19.80 -25.35 30.89
N PRO A 19 -19.46 -24.29 31.65
CA PRO A 19 -19.40 -22.96 31.08
C PRO A 19 -18.29 -22.93 30.01
N MET A 20 -18.67 -22.69 28.77
CA MET A 20 -17.74 -22.38 27.68
C MET A 20 -17.17 -21.00 27.98
N ALA A 21 -15.99 -20.94 28.60
CA ALA A 21 -15.23 -19.71 28.74
C ALA A 21 -14.89 -19.23 27.33
N ALA A 22 -15.52 -18.16 26.89
CA ALA A 22 -15.17 -17.49 25.66
C ALA A 22 -13.70 -17.08 25.76
N GLN A 23 -12.81 -17.75 25.04
CA GLN A 23 -11.42 -17.33 24.86
C GLN A 23 -11.49 -15.99 24.14
N ARG A 24 -11.27 -14.91 24.91
CA ARG A 24 -10.96 -13.60 24.29
C ARG A 24 -9.68 -13.80 23.53
N GLY A 25 -9.76 -13.84 22.19
CA GLY A 25 -8.59 -13.87 21.33
C GLY A 25 -7.65 -12.71 21.68
N ALA A 26 -6.35 -12.94 21.52
CA ALA A 26 -5.37 -11.86 21.64
C ALA A 26 -5.81 -10.66 20.80
N PRO A 27 -5.56 -9.42 21.24
CA PRO A 27 -5.85 -8.24 20.42
C PRO A 27 -5.22 -8.39 19.04
N ALA A 28 -5.94 -8.02 17.99
CA ALA A 28 -5.38 -8.02 16.64
C ALA A 28 -4.13 -7.10 16.62
N PRO A 29 -3.06 -7.48 15.92
CA PRO A 29 -1.89 -6.62 15.79
C PRO A 29 -2.29 -5.27 15.18
N PRO A 30 -1.63 -4.17 15.55
CA PRO A 30 -1.94 -2.86 15.00
C PRO A 30 -1.76 -2.87 13.48
N ALA A 31 -2.66 -2.17 12.78
CA ALA A 31 -2.59 -2.03 11.32
C ALA A 31 -1.29 -1.32 10.91
N MET A 32 -0.73 -1.72 9.74
CA MET A 32 0.41 -1.04 9.15
C MET A 32 0.07 0.43 8.88
N THR A 33 0.98 1.33 9.20
CA THR A 33 0.82 2.78 9.00
C THR A 33 1.91 3.33 8.10
N MET A 34 1.60 4.44 7.41
CA MET A 34 2.54 5.19 6.59
C MET A 34 2.37 6.69 6.85
N THR A 35 3.46 7.42 6.80
CA THR A 35 3.50 8.89 6.87
C THR A 35 4.31 9.41 5.68
N VAL A 36 3.78 10.42 5.00
CA VAL A 36 4.48 11.17 3.96
C VAL A 36 4.82 12.54 4.52
N GLU A 37 6.09 12.89 4.51
CA GLU A 37 6.57 14.14 5.11
C GLU A 37 6.06 15.38 4.38
N GLY A 38 5.82 16.44 5.17
CA GLY A 38 5.52 17.80 4.66
C GLY A 38 4.05 18.13 4.53
N PHE A 39 3.12 17.19 4.68
CA PHE A 39 1.68 17.45 4.69
C PHE A 39 0.92 16.36 5.47
N PRO A 40 -0.23 16.68 6.08
CA PRO A 40 -1.05 15.67 6.74
C PRO A 40 -1.79 14.79 5.71
N ASP A 41 -2.23 13.60 6.13
CA ASP A 41 -3.09 12.74 5.31
C ASP A 41 -4.37 13.49 4.87
N GLY A 42 -4.66 13.46 3.57
CA GLY A 42 -5.72 14.25 2.95
C GLY A 42 -5.40 15.75 2.78
N GLY A 43 -4.21 16.21 3.18
CA GLY A 43 -3.80 17.60 3.08
C GLY A 43 -3.19 18.00 1.73
N ASP A 44 -2.86 19.28 1.61
CA ASP A 44 -2.25 19.83 0.40
C ASP A 44 -0.77 19.43 0.29
N VAL A 45 -0.41 18.85 -0.86
CA VAL A 45 0.99 18.53 -1.18
C VAL A 45 1.77 19.83 -1.41
N PRO A 46 2.86 20.09 -0.69
CA PRO A 46 3.70 21.27 -0.91
C PRO A 46 4.25 21.35 -2.33
N VAL A 47 4.32 22.58 -2.86
CA VAL A 47 4.83 22.85 -4.23
C VAL A 47 6.21 22.23 -4.45
N LYS A 48 7.07 22.18 -3.41
CA LYS A 48 8.44 21.60 -3.51
C LYS A 48 8.45 20.15 -3.99
N TYR A 49 7.38 19.38 -3.72
CA TYR A 49 7.26 17.98 -4.13
C TYR A 49 6.55 17.79 -5.48
N SER A 50 6.18 18.88 -6.14
CA SER A 50 5.39 18.86 -7.37
C SER A 50 6.20 19.24 -8.60
N GLN A 51 5.61 19.04 -9.78
CA GLN A 51 6.14 19.52 -11.06
C GLN A 51 6.08 21.06 -11.19
N ALA A 52 5.50 21.77 -10.23
CA ALA A 52 5.44 23.22 -10.19
C ALA A 52 6.57 23.84 -9.35
N ALA A 53 7.43 23.04 -8.75
CA ALA A 53 8.56 23.54 -7.99
C ALA A 53 9.56 24.28 -8.91
N PRO A 54 10.14 25.40 -8.46
CA PRO A 54 11.12 26.14 -9.25
C PRO A 54 12.30 25.25 -9.69
N GLY A 55 12.64 25.30 -10.98
CA GLY A 55 13.77 24.54 -11.55
C GLY A 55 13.51 23.05 -11.80
N VAL A 56 12.30 22.56 -11.53
CA VAL A 56 11.93 21.17 -11.83
C VAL A 56 11.49 21.04 -13.27
N ALA A 57 12.03 20.05 -13.98
CA ALA A 57 11.63 19.76 -15.35
C ALA A 57 10.23 19.12 -15.40
N ALA A 58 9.53 19.27 -16.53
CA ALA A 58 8.23 18.65 -16.73
C ALA A 58 8.32 17.13 -16.56
N GLY A 59 7.42 16.56 -15.78
CA GLY A 59 7.40 15.13 -15.48
C GLY A 59 8.34 14.67 -14.37
N GLU A 60 9.02 15.58 -13.71
CA GLU A 60 9.92 15.32 -12.60
C GLU A 60 9.37 15.86 -11.26
N GLY A 61 10.13 15.68 -10.18
CA GLY A 61 9.82 16.22 -8.86
C GLY A 61 10.84 15.79 -7.82
N LEU A 62 10.84 16.46 -6.67
CA LEU A 62 11.52 16.01 -5.47
C LEU A 62 10.58 15.03 -4.74
N SER A 63 10.98 13.78 -4.54
CA SER A 63 10.16 12.85 -3.76
C SER A 63 10.15 13.26 -2.29
N PRO A 64 8.99 13.22 -1.60
CA PRO A 64 8.95 13.40 -0.15
C PRO A 64 9.63 12.23 0.57
N ALA A 65 10.09 12.45 1.79
CA ALA A 65 10.44 11.36 2.68
C ALA A 65 9.16 10.60 3.07
N ILE A 66 9.25 9.28 3.14
CA ILE A 66 8.15 8.39 3.53
C ILE A 66 8.65 7.47 4.61
N SER A 67 7.85 7.28 5.67
CA SER A 67 8.13 6.31 6.73
C SER A 67 6.93 5.42 6.99
N TRP A 68 7.17 4.22 7.53
CA TRP A 68 6.12 3.27 7.89
C TRP A 68 6.43 2.50 9.15
N ALA A 69 5.37 1.99 9.79
CA ALA A 69 5.45 1.22 11.03
C ALA A 69 4.41 0.10 11.07
N ASN A 70 4.48 -0.73 12.11
CA ASN A 70 3.57 -1.87 12.35
C ASN A 70 3.56 -2.85 11.17
N VAL A 71 4.76 -3.17 10.67
CA VAL A 71 4.95 -4.07 9.54
C VAL A 71 4.51 -5.48 9.92
N PRO A 72 3.67 -6.17 9.11
CA PRO A 72 3.27 -7.54 9.37
C PRO A 72 4.47 -8.49 9.45
N ALA A 73 4.38 -9.47 10.35
CA ALA A 73 5.38 -10.54 10.43
C ALA A 73 5.40 -11.35 9.11
N GLY A 74 6.58 -11.79 8.70
CA GLY A 74 6.78 -12.51 7.43
C GLY A 74 6.99 -11.63 6.21
N THR A 75 6.98 -10.29 6.36
CA THR A 75 7.29 -9.38 5.25
C THR A 75 8.72 -9.63 4.74
N GLN A 76 8.86 -9.81 3.43
CA GLN A 76 10.13 -9.97 2.73
C GLN A 76 10.49 -8.76 1.86
N SER A 77 9.48 -8.04 1.35
CA SER A 77 9.68 -6.79 0.60
C SER A 77 8.48 -5.87 0.72
N PHE A 78 8.66 -4.62 0.23
CA PHE A 78 7.55 -3.68 0.07
C PHE A 78 7.41 -3.24 -1.38
N PHE A 79 6.17 -2.87 -1.72
CA PHE A 79 5.79 -2.21 -2.95
C PHE A 79 5.09 -0.89 -2.62
N LEU A 80 5.61 0.22 -3.16
CA LEU A 80 5.01 1.56 -3.07
C LEU A 80 4.45 1.96 -4.42
N HIS A 81 3.19 2.40 -4.43
CA HIS A 81 2.50 2.91 -5.61
C HIS A 81 1.94 4.30 -5.31
N MET A 82 2.47 5.35 -5.96
CA MET A 82 1.89 6.68 -5.98
C MET A 82 1.21 6.92 -7.32
N HIS A 83 -0.05 7.36 -7.31
CA HIS A 83 -0.84 7.56 -8.51
C HIS A 83 -1.83 8.73 -8.38
N ASP A 84 -2.21 9.32 -9.52
CA ASP A 84 -3.22 10.38 -9.64
C ASP A 84 -4.56 9.74 -10.02
N MET A 85 -5.49 9.69 -9.07
CA MET A 85 -6.78 9.01 -9.23
C MET A 85 -7.77 9.77 -10.12
N ASP A 86 -7.53 11.04 -10.43
CA ASP A 86 -8.44 11.86 -11.22
C ASP A 86 -8.17 11.77 -12.74
N LEU A 87 -7.15 11.02 -13.16
CA LEU A 87 -6.77 10.85 -14.56
C LEU A 87 -7.02 9.43 -15.07
N ALA A 88 -8.08 9.24 -15.84
CA ALA A 88 -8.24 8.02 -16.65
C ALA A 88 -7.22 8.00 -17.79
N ARG A 89 -6.49 6.88 -17.94
CA ARG A 89 -5.45 6.69 -18.97
C ARG A 89 -5.89 5.63 -19.98
N ASN A 90 -5.39 5.77 -21.18
CA ASN A 90 -5.57 4.79 -22.28
C ASN A 90 -7.04 4.38 -22.52
N LYS A 91 -8.01 5.22 -22.13
CA LYS A 91 -9.46 4.92 -22.19
C LYS A 91 -9.85 3.67 -21.38
N THR A 92 -9.12 3.40 -20.28
CA THR A 92 -9.36 2.29 -19.35
C THR A 92 -9.65 2.82 -17.95
N THR A 93 -9.79 1.95 -16.97
CA THR A 93 -9.83 2.29 -15.55
C THR A 93 -8.45 2.59 -14.95
N ASP A 94 -7.39 2.50 -15.75
CA ASP A 94 -6.04 2.86 -15.31
C ASP A 94 -5.92 4.36 -15.05
N ASP A 95 -5.26 4.69 -13.98
CA ASP A 95 -4.90 6.04 -13.60
C ASP A 95 -3.43 6.38 -13.94
N GLN A 96 -2.99 7.59 -13.60
CA GLN A 96 -1.63 8.03 -13.88
C GLN A 96 -0.67 7.58 -12.78
N ALA A 97 0.25 6.65 -13.10
CA ALA A 97 1.34 6.29 -12.21
C ALA A 97 2.33 7.44 -12.04
N HIS A 98 2.52 7.90 -10.81
CA HIS A 98 3.45 8.95 -10.42
C HIS A 98 4.74 8.38 -9.85
N TRP A 99 4.67 7.27 -9.11
CA TRP A 99 5.85 6.57 -8.61
C TRP A 99 5.51 5.12 -8.26
N VAL A 100 6.21 4.20 -8.86
CA VAL A 100 6.12 2.76 -8.62
C VAL A 100 7.48 2.32 -8.12
N VAL A 101 7.58 1.82 -6.88
CA VAL A 101 8.83 1.33 -6.29
C VAL A 101 8.59 -0.08 -5.74
N TRP A 102 9.33 -1.07 -6.20
CA TRP A 102 9.13 -2.46 -5.76
C TRP A 102 10.43 -3.12 -5.35
N ASN A 103 10.29 -4.23 -4.62
CA ASN A 103 11.40 -4.92 -3.98
C ASN A 103 12.17 -4.02 -3.01
N ILE A 104 11.47 -3.10 -2.32
CA ILE A 104 12.05 -2.37 -1.20
C ILE A 104 12.33 -3.42 -0.10
N PRO A 105 13.57 -3.53 0.43
CA PRO A 105 13.91 -4.56 1.40
C PRO A 105 13.05 -4.51 2.67
N ALA A 106 12.74 -5.67 3.26
CA ALA A 106 11.98 -5.78 4.50
C ALA A 106 12.61 -5.04 5.69
N THR A 107 13.93 -4.80 5.63
CA THR A 107 14.67 -4.04 6.65
C THR A 107 14.48 -2.53 6.56
N ALA A 108 13.86 -2.03 5.48
CA ALA A 108 13.57 -0.61 5.33
C ALA A 108 12.36 -0.20 6.17
N SER A 109 12.46 0.95 6.82
CA SER A 109 11.36 1.61 7.53
C SER A 109 10.93 2.92 6.85
N GLY A 110 11.46 3.21 5.65
CA GLY A 110 11.16 4.43 4.91
C GLY A 110 11.98 4.58 3.63
N LEU A 111 11.66 5.64 2.90
CA LEU A 111 12.45 6.18 1.79
C LEU A 111 12.83 7.62 2.12
N PRO A 112 14.05 8.08 1.82
CA PRO A 112 14.47 9.46 2.10
C PRO A 112 13.80 10.46 1.16
N GLU A 113 13.81 11.74 1.53
CA GLU A 113 13.52 12.83 0.58
C GLU A 113 14.55 12.83 -0.55
N GLY A 114 14.10 13.08 -1.77
CA GLY A 114 14.99 13.23 -2.93
C GLY A 114 15.62 11.91 -3.39
N VAL A 115 14.84 10.84 -3.49
CA VAL A 115 15.31 9.58 -4.07
C VAL A 115 15.89 9.84 -5.47
N PRO A 116 17.15 9.41 -5.75
CA PRO A 116 17.82 9.65 -7.03
C PRO A 116 17.08 9.00 -8.21
N LYS A 117 17.23 9.61 -9.40
CA LYS A 117 16.79 9.00 -10.67
C LYS A 117 17.62 7.76 -10.99
N GLY A 118 17.03 6.85 -11.72
CA GLY A 118 17.64 5.61 -12.18
C GLY A 118 16.75 4.40 -11.94
N PRO A 119 17.00 3.29 -12.64
CA PRO A 119 16.12 2.12 -12.58
C PRO A 119 16.15 1.41 -11.23
N LYS A 120 17.26 1.56 -10.50
CA LYS A 120 17.53 0.82 -9.28
C LYS A 120 18.07 1.75 -8.19
N LEU A 121 17.46 1.68 -7.02
CA LEU A 121 17.85 2.43 -5.84
C LEU A 121 19.09 1.81 -5.17
N ALA A 122 19.76 2.56 -4.30
CA ALA A 122 20.93 2.08 -3.55
C ALA A 122 20.62 0.84 -2.67
N ASN A 123 19.39 0.69 -2.20
CA ASN A 123 18.93 -0.47 -1.43
C ASN A 123 18.50 -1.67 -2.29
N GLY A 124 18.65 -1.58 -3.63
CA GLY A 124 18.32 -2.65 -4.56
C GLY A 124 16.88 -2.63 -5.11
N ALA A 125 15.99 -1.78 -4.58
CA ALA A 125 14.65 -1.62 -5.11
C ALA A 125 14.66 -1.03 -6.53
N TYR A 126 13.67 -1.39 -7.33
CA TYR A 126 13.43 -0.78 -8.65
C TYR A 126 12.48 0.39 -8.52
N GLN A 127 12.55 1.34 -9.44
CA GLN A 127 11.57 2.42 -9.53
C GLN A 127 11.20 2.77 -10.96
N PHE A 128 9.97 3.28 -11.10
CA PHE A 128 9.43 3.74 -12.37
C PHE A 128 8.29 4.76 -12.16
N SER A 129 8.05 5.60 -13.17
CA SER A 129 6.87 6.47 -13.29
C SER A 129 6.49 6.62 -14.77
N ALA A 130 5.39 7.27 -15.07
CA ALA A 130 4.97 7.54 -16.44
C ALA A 130 5.95 8.40 -17.26
N THR A 131 6.94 9.02 -16.61
CA THR A 131 7.98 9.83 -17.28
C THR A 131 9.37 9.24 -17.20
N GLY A 132 9.49 8.01 -16.65
CA GLY A 132 10.75 7.29 -16.60
C GLY A 132 11.07 6.75 -15.21
N GLN A 133 12.35 6.44 -15.01
CA GLN A 133 12.87 5.77 -13.82
C GLN A 133 13.13 6.77 -12.68
N MET A 134 12.06 7.39 -12.20
CA MET A 134 12.12 8.44 -11.18
C MET A 134 10.75 8.70 -10.56
N TYR A 135 10.73 9.47 -9.47
CA TYR A 135 9.53 10.10 -8.94
C TYR A 135 9.05 11.18 -9.91
N ARG A 136 7.75 11.17 -10.21
CA ARG A 136 7.03 12.21 -10.91
C ARG A 136 6.16 12.98 -9.92
N GLY A 137 6.44 14.24 -9.69
CA GLY A 137 5.65 15.07 -8.80
C GLY A 137 4.20 15.26 -9.26
N PRO A 138 3.27 15.61 -8.37
CA PRO A 138 1.94 16.10 -8.72
C PRO A 138 1.98 17.21 -9.76
N GLY A 139 1.02 17.22 -10.70
CA GLY A 139 1.07 18.14 -11.82
C GLY A 139 -0.28 18.67 -12.29
N ALA A 140 -1.37 18.51 -11.54
CA ALA A 140 -2.70 18.99 -11.88
C ALA A 140 -2.69 20.47 -12.24
N GLY A 141 -3.46 20.85 -13.27
CA GLY A 141 -3.48 22.21 -13.83
C GLY A 141 -4.06 23.26 -12.88
N ALA A 142 -3.60 24.51 -12.96
CA ALA A 142 -4.02 25.60 -12.09
C ALA A 142 -5.52 25.93 -12.20
N ASN A 143 -6.11 25.76 -13.37
CA ASN A 143 -7.50 26.14 -13.67
C ASN A 143 -8.53 25.03 -13.32
N GLY A 144 -8.07 23.83 -12.97
CA GLY A 144 -8.93 22.70 -12.61
C GLY A 144 -9.13 22.54 -11.09
N PRO A 145 -9.85 21.50 -10.69
CA PRO A 145 -9.89 21.07 -9.29
C PRO A 145 -8.51 20.61 -8.83
N LYS A 146 -8.35 20.43 -7.52
CA LYS A 146 -7.22 19.65 -6.98
C LYS A 146 -7.43 18.19 -7.35
N HIS A 147 -6.33 17.52 -7.73
CA HIS A 147 -6.32 16.08 -7.92
C HIS A 147 -5.92 15.35 -6.64
N HIS A 148 -6.35 14.09 -6.52
CA HIS A 148 -6.06 13.18 -5.42
C HIS A 148 -4.85 12.32 -5.79
N TYR A 149 -3.76 12.50 -5.05
CA TYR A 149 -2.54 11.71 -5.20
C TYR A 149 -2.48 10.72 -4.05
N MET A 150 -2.66 9.44 -4.37
CA MET A 150 -2.65 8.39 -3.36
C MET A 150 -1.31 7.69 -3.33
N PHE A 151 -0.76 7.55 -2.13
CA PHE A 151 0.38 6.69 -1.84
C PHE A 151 -0.16 5.41 -1.21
N GLU A 152 0.14 4.27 -1.80
CA GLU A 152 -0.24 2.96 -1.31
C GLU A 152 1.03 2.13 -1.07
N LEU A 153 1.24 1.70 0.16
CA LEU A 153 2.36 0.84 0.54
C LEU A 153 1.84 -0.55 0.88
N TYR A 154 2.38 -1.55 0.23
CA TYR A 154 2.06 -2.96 0.44
C TYR A 154 3.25 -3.69 1.04
N ALA A 155 3.03 -4.44 2.11
CA ALA A 155 3.97 -5.41 2.66
C ALA A 155 3.74 -6.77 1.99
N LEU A 156 4.78 -7.38 1.46
CA LEU A 156 4.72 -8.63 0.69
C LEU A 156 5.49 -9.75 1.39
N ASP A 157 4.99 -10.98 1.31
CA ASP A 157 5.69 -12.18 1.79
C ASP A 157 6.69 -12.74 0.77
N THR A 158 7.02 -11.98 -0.25
CA THR A 158 7.93 -12.38 -1.32
C THR A 158 8.74 -11.19 -1.85
N VAL A 159 9.80 -11.49 -2.58
CA VAL A 159 10.48 -10.57 -3.50
C VAL A 159 10.04 -10.96 -4.91
N ILE A 160 9.43 -10.04 -5.66
CA ILE A 160 8.86 -10.34 -6.97
C ILE A 160 9.93 -10.29 -8.08
N ASP A 161 9.87 -11.23 -9.04
CA ASP A 161 10.75 -11.24 -10.21
C ASP A 161 10.13 -10.45 -11.37
N VAL A 162 10.12 -9.12 -11.23
CA VAL A 162 9.67 -8.20 -12.27
C VAL A 162 10.77 -7.22 -12.60
N GLN A 163 11.17 -7.18 -13.87
CA GLN A 163 12.09 -6.18 -14.40
C GLN A 163 11.32 -5.02 -15.00
N PRO A 164 11.86 -3.79 -14.97
CA PRO A 164 11.26 -2.66 -15.66
C PRO A 164 11.10 -2.95 -17.17
N ALA A 165 9.88 -2.86 -17.70
CA ALA A 165 9.62 -2.87 -19.13
C ALA A 165 9.93 -1.49 -19.76
N ALA A 166 9.90 -1.41 -21.07
CA ALA A 166 10.08 -0.14 -21.78
C ALA A 166 8.90 0.82 -21.56
N ASP A 167 7.71 0.27 -21.32
CA ASP A 167 6.47 1.02 -21.06
C ASP A 167 6.14 1.03 -19.56
N ALA A 168 5.74 2.21 -19.07
CA ALA A 168 5.42 2.42 -17.66
C ALA A 168 4.13 1.71 -17.22
N PHE A 169 3.12 1.68 -18.08
CA PHE A 169 1.85 1.02 -17.78
C PHE A 169 2.03 -0.50 -17.75
N GLU A 170 2.81 -1.03 -18.70
CA GLU A 170 3.19 -2.44 -18.70
C GLU A 170 3.97 -2.81 -17.44
N THR A 171 4.98 -2.01 -17.06
CA THR A 171 5.75 -2.23 -15.83
C THR A 171 4.83 -2.29 -14.61
N ARG A 172 3.94 -1.29 -14.44
CA ARG A 172 2.96 -1.26 -13.35
C ARG A 172 2.06 -2.49 -13.38
N ALA A 173 1.50 -2.84 -14.52
CA ALA A 173 0.62 -4.00 -14.67
C ALA A 173 1.31 -5.30 -14.27
N ASN A 174 2.57 -5.49 -14.66
CA ASN A 174 3.37 -6.66 -14.30
C ASN A 174 3.63 -6.72 -12.80
N VAL A 175 3.97 -5.59 -12.14
CA VAL A 175 4.14 -5.51 -10.68
C VAL A 175 2.82 -5.82 -9.97
N MET A 176 1.71 -5.15 -10.37
CA MET A 176 0.39 -5.36 -9.76
C MET A 176 -0.11 -6.80 -9.90
N LYS A 177 0.22 -7.46 -11.01
CA LYS A 177 -0.07 -8.89 -11.21
C LYS A 177 0.79 -9.77 -10.31
N ALA A 178 2.08 -9.48 -10.20
CA ALA A 178 3.03 -10.30 -9.45
C ALA A 178 2.80 -10.26 -7.93
N ILE A 179 2.22 -9.20 -7.38
CA ILE A 179 1.91 -9.09 -5.95
C ILE A 179 0.61 -9.78 -5.53
N GLN A 180 -0.22 -10.25 -6.49
CA GLN A 180 -1.48 -10.92 -6.16
C GLN A 180 -1.24 -12.22 -5.38
N GLY A 181 -1.92 -12.34 -4.23
CA GLY A 181 -1.75 -13.47 -3.32
C GLY A 181 -0.57 -13.34 -2.34
N HIS A 182 0.24 -12.28 -2.44
CA HIS A 182 1.43 -12.05 -1.64
C HIS A 182 1.32 -10.87 -0.66
N ILE A 183 0.16 -10.24 -0.55
CA ILE A 183 -0.03 -9.04 0.27
C ILE A 183 -0.34 -9.44 1.71
N LEU A 184 0.54 -9.08 2.65
CA LEU A 184 0.38 -9.27 4.09
C LEU A 184 -0.28 -8.06 4.78
N GLY A 185 -0.08 -6.86 4.24
CA GLY A 185 -0.63 -5.63 4.79
C GLY A 185 -0.55 -4.47 3.81
N LYS A 186 -1.36 -3.45 4.08
CA LYS A 186 -1.44 -2.24 3.27
C LYS A 186 -1.56 -1.01 4.17
N ALA A 187 -0.87 0.07 3.78
CA ALA A 187 -1.09 1.41 4.32
C ALA A 187 -1.34 2.39 3.17
N VAL A 188 -2.17 3.39 3.41
CA VAL A 188 -2.56 4.39 2.41
C VAL A 188 -2.37 5.78 2.99
N TYR A 189 -1.97 6.72 2.14
CA TYR A 189 -1.83 8.15 2.49
C TYR A 189 -2.22 9.00 1.30
N GLY A 190 -3.08 10.00 1.51
CA GLY A 190 -3.61 10.88 0.46
C GLY A 190 -3.00 12.26 0.47
N GLY A 191 -2.82 12.86 -0.70
CA GLY A 191 -2.47 14.26 -0.85
C GLY A 191 -3.27 14.94 -1.95
N LEU A 192 -3.59 16.21 -1.77
CA LEU A 192 -4.30 17.03 -2.74
C LEU A 192 -3.33 18.01 -3.40
N PHE A 193 -3.42 18.18 -4.70
CA PHE A 193 -2.58 19.16 -5.39
C PHE A 193 -3.25 19.73 -6.64
N LYS A 194 -3.05 21.02 -6.86
CA LYS A 194 -3.09 21.69 -8.15
C LYS A 194 -2.00 22.77 -8.21
N ARG A 195 -1.55 23.10 -9.40
CA ARG A 195 -0.55 24.18 -9.59
C ARG A 195 -1.07 25.49 -8.99
N PRO A 196 -0.21 26.28 -8.35
CA PRO A 196 -0.52 27.68 -8.04
C PRO A 196 -0.90 28.45 -9.31
N GLN A 197 -1.71 29.51 -9.13
CA GLN A 197 -2.01 30.49 -10.17
C GLN A 197 -0.85 31.45 -10.34
#